data_c6fee22208f46f88ada68afb7b3034b1
#
_entry.id   c6fee22208f46f88ada68afb7b3034b1
#
_cell.length_a   1.000
_cell.length_b   1.000
_cell.length_c   1.000
_cell.angle_alpha   90.00
_cell.angle_beta   90.00
_cell.angle_gamma   90.00
#
_symmetry.space_group_name_H-M   'P 1'
#
loop_
_entity.id
_entity.type
_entity.pdbx_description
1 polymer ?
#
loop_
_entity_poly.entity_id
_entity_poly.type
_entity_poly.pdbx_seq_one_letter_code
_entity_poly.pdbx_strand_id
1 'polypeptide(L)'
;MISRLDVLPLSGARTEVRQKVPAGSCPMSAPSKIGCGALAAGAVLAGGTVPANAAALQGLVLPWPWVLPFLGLLLSIAVGPLLAPKFWHAHYGKIVFMWSALTVTPLAALHGIATALAALAHAALGEYLSFIIVLTTLYVVAGGILVMGSLRGTPLVNAAILAFGTAIASIVGTTGAAMILIRPLLRANSARLHNVHVVVFFIFLVANIGGALSPLGDPPLFVGFLHGISFFWNATHLWRQTALTAALVLAAFIAVDIWYYRQDRRVAVVGETPRNEPIVVRGMINLLLIVLIVGVILLSALWKSGVGFDIYGTTLELQDVVRDIALVAIAVASLVFTPDEHREGNGFTWEPILEVAKLFAGIFICIIPVTAMLHAGHAGPFSWVLPLMTDETGAPRDAAYFWLTGTLSAVLDNAPNYLVFFELAGGDAATLMGELAPTLTAIAMGAVFMGALTYIGNAPNFMIYAIATERGVKMPSFFGYMIWSGAVLLPVFAIVTYVFLIRPLP
;
A
#
# COMPACT_ATOMS: atom_id res chain seq x y z
N MET A 1 -27.17 65.23 -47.96
CA MET A 1 -26.77 66.33 -47.05
C MET A 1 -25.83 65.60 -46.03
N ILE A 2 -24.52 65.64 -46.28
CA ILE A 2 -23.49 66.45 -45.65
C ILE A 2 -23.40 66.03 -44.15
N SER A 3 -22.36 65.53 -43.58
CA SER A 3 -20.90 65.78 -43.79
C SER A 3 -20.04 64.75 -43.09
N ARG A 4 -18.94 64.56 -43.68
CA ARG A 4 -17.69 63.98 -43.11
C ARG A 4 -17.27 64.68 -41.82
N LEU A 5 -16.48 63.96 -41.00
CA LEU A 5 -15.27 64.44 -40.28
C LEU A 5 -14.63 63.22 -39.64
N ASP A 6 -13.61 62.80 -40.15
CA ASP A 6 -12.17 62.98 -39.89
C ASP A 6 -11.58 61.96 -38.86
N VAL A 7 -10.77 61.19 -39.45
CA VAL A 7 -9.80 60.26 -38.88
C VAL A 7 -8.69 61.05 -38.18
N LEU A 8 -8.36 60.71 -36.97
CA LEU A 8 -7.00 60.89 -36.42
C LEU A 8 -6.58 59.67 -35.61
N PRO A 9 -5.36 59.16 -35.84
CA PRO A 9 -4.85 58.00 -35.15
C PRO A 9 -4.17 58.38 -33.84
N LEU A 10 -4.57 57.76 -32.74
CA LEU A 10 -3.77 57.81 -31.51
C LEU A 10 -2.96 56.54 -31.39
N SER A 11 -1.71 56.75 -31.61
CA SER A 11 -0.59 55.84 -31.30
C SER A 11 -0.54 55.51 -29.83
N GLY A 12 -0.21 54.26 -29.57
CA GLY A 12 0.73 53.91 -28.51
C GLY A 12 0.21 53.82 -27.10
N ALA A 13 0.16 52.62 -26.61
CA ALA A 13 0.84 52.16 -25.39
C ALA A 13 0.30 50.77 -25.05
N ARG A 14 0.94 49.74 -25.59
CA ARG A 14 0.93 48.42 -24.96
C ARG A 14 1.72 48.53 -23.68
N THR A 15 1.08 48.64 -22.58
CA THR A 15 1.64 48.36 -21.27
C THR A 15 1.71 46.84 -21.13
N GLU A 16 2.84 46.27 -21.49
CA GLU A 16 3.27 44.95 -21.03
C GLU A 16 3.38 45.00 -19.50
N VAL A 17 2.41 44.43 -18.81
CA VAL A 17 2.59 44.06 -17.40
C VAL A 17 3.49 42.83 -17.37
N ARG A 18 4.78 43.09 -17.35
CA ARG A 18 5.78 42.08 -16.94
C ARG A 18 5.55 41.77 -15.47
N GLN A 19 4.86 40.66 -15.21
CA GLN A 19 4.97 40.00 -13.92
C GLN A 19 6.41 39.51 -13.76
N LYS A 20 7.17 40.18 -12.93
CA LYS A 20 8.45 39.70 -12.41
C LYS A 20 8.19 38.46 -11.58
N VAL A 21 8.49 37.31 -12.15
CA VAL A 21 8.77 36.08 -11.41
C VAL A 21 10.14 36.28 -10.80
N PRO A 22 10.35 36.21 -9.49
CA PRO A 22 11.69 36.22 -8.93
C PRO A 22 12.36 34.91 -9.30
N ALA A 23 13.36 34.98 -10.16
CA ALA A 23 14.32 33.94 -10.40
C ALA A 23 15.16 33.74 -9.14
N GLY A 24 14.75 32.82 -8.30
CA GLY A 24 15.53 32.22 -7.23
C GLY A 24 15.97 30.84 -7.70
N SER A 25 16.92 30.78 -8.64
CA SER A 25 17.69 29.57 -8.92
C SER A 25 18.58 29.30 -7.72
N CYS A 26 18.13 28.44 -6.81
CA CYS A 26 19.04 27.72 -5.94
C CYS A 26 19.64 26.56 -6.74
N PRO A 27 20.96 26.50 -6.92
CA PRO A 27 21.58 25.31 -7.49
C PRO A 27 21.36 24.18 -6.50
N MET A 28 20.83 23.06 -6.99
CA MET A 28 20.80 21.80 -6.28
C MET A 28 22.24 21.40 -5.93
N SER A 29 22.69 21.80 -4.74
CA SER A 29 23.85 21.19 -4.12
C SER A 29 23.46 19.75 -3.76
N ALA A 30 24.20 18.79 -4.28
CA ALA A 30 24.14 17.39 -3.93
C ALA A 30 24.07 17.24 -2.39
N PRO A 31 23.26 16.32 -1.86
CA PRO A 31 23.23 16.03 -0.44
C PRO A 31 24.48 15.27 -0.04
N SER A 32 25.53 15.98 0.32
CA SER A 32 26.68 15.45 1.06
C SER A 32 26.34 15.31 2.54
N LYS A 33 25.38 14.44 2.87
CA LYS A 33 25.11 13.97 4.24
C LYS A 33 24.58 12.52 4.23
N ILE A 34 25.16 11.65 3.38
CA ILE A 34 25.15 10.20 3.60
C ILE A 34 26.49 9.87 4.22
N GLY A 35 26.63 10.15 5.48
CA GLY A 35 27.89 9.93 6.17
C GLY A 35 27.72 10.04 7.68
N CYS A 36 26.85 9.22 8.28
CA CYS A 36 26.93 8.88 9.73
C CYS A 36 26.09 7.65 10.11
N GLY A 37 25.40 7.01 9.19
CA GLY A 37 24.63 5.78 9.49
C GLY A 37 25.40 4.47 9.25
N ALA A 38 26.49 4.51 8.48
CA ALA A 38 27.22 3.29 8.09
C ALA A 38 28.35 2.88 9.07
N LEU A 39 28.69 3.73 10.05
CA LEU A 39 29.76 3.43 11.03
C LEU A 39 29.26 2.88 12.38
N ALA A 40 27.95 2.86 12.60
CA ALA A 40 27.39 2.22 13.80
C ALA A 40 27.16 0.71 13.65
N ALA A 41 27.16 0.17 12.45
CA ALA A 41 26.96 -1.26 12.19
C ALA A 41 28.26 -2.09 12.35
N GLY A 42 29.42 -1.45 12.40
CA GLY A 42 30.73 -2.14 12.47
C GLY A 42 31.28 -2.42 13.85
N ALA A 43 30.72 -1.88 14.92
CA ALA A 43 31.33 -1.90 16.27
C ALA A 43 30.71 -2.94 17.23
N VAL A 44 29.74 -3.75 16.82
CA VAL A 44 29.05 -4.72 17.69
C VAL A 44 29.46 -6.18 17.43
N LEU A 45 30.43 -6.43 16.55
CA LEU A 45 30.84 -7.79 16.16
C LEU A 45 31.86 -8.47 17.09
N ALA A 46 32.14 -7.91 18.29
CA ALA A 46 33.07 -8.52 19.23
C ALA A 46 32.48 -8.62 20.63
N GLY A 47 31.65 -9.62 20.89
CA GLY A 47 31.15 -9.86 22.24
C GLY A 47 30.25 -11.09 22.36
N GLY A 48 30.87 -12.22 22.71
CA GLY A 48 30.28 -13.34 23.48
C GLY A 48 29.11 -14.07 22.81
N THR A 49 29.35 -15.28 22.37
CA THR A 49 28.35 -16.27 21.97
C THR A 49 27.42 -16.62 23.14
N VAL A 50 26.34 -15.93 23.30
CA VAL A 50 25.15 -16.43 23.98
C VAL A 50 24.20 -16.80 22.86
N PRO A 51 23.69 -18.06 22.76
CA PRO A 51 22.67 -18.38 21.80
C PRO A 51 21.38 -17.67 22.21
N ALA A 52 21.20 -16.47 21.72
CA ALA A 52 19.95 -15.74 21.86
C ALA A 52 18.98 -16.30 20.82
N ASN A 53 18.13 -17.24 21.22
CA ASN A 53 17.08 -17.74 20.36
C ASN A 53 15.99 -16.67 20.22
N ALA A 54 15.75 -16.20 19.01
CA ALA A 54 14.53 -15.42 18.68
C ALA A 54 13.25 -16.22 19.07
N ALA A 55 13.34 -17.56 19.05
CA ALA A 55 12.34 -18.49 19.60
C ALA A 55 12.12 -18.38 21.13
N ALA A 56 12.95 -17.63 21.86
CA ALA A 56 12.78 -17.49 23.32
C ALA A 56 11.50 -16.76 23.74
N LEU A 57 10.88 -15.99 22.84
CA LEU A 57 9.57 -15.37 23.08
C LEU A 57 8.40 -16.30 22.71
N GLN A 58 8.61 -17.26 21.83
CA GLN A 58 7.61 -18.27 21.44
C GLN A 58 7.36 -19.19 22.65
N GLY A 59 6.20 -19.09 23.24
CA GLY A 59 5.82 -19.86 24.44
C GLY A 59 5.72 -19.05 25.73
N LEU A 60 6.04 -17.76 25.70
CA LEU A 60 5.78 -16.88 26.84
C LEU A 60 4.32 -16.42 26.85
N VAL A 61 3.63 -16.65 27.93
CA VAL A 61 2.29 -16.09 28.16
C VAL A 61 2.45 -14.65 28.64
N LEU A 62 2.48 -13.71 27.68
CA LEU A 62 2.58 -12.30 27.96
C LEU A 62 1.20 -11.72 28.37
N PRO A 63 1.14 -10.86 29.43
CA PRO A 63 -0.11 -10.24 29.85
C PRO A 63 -0.56 -9.10 28.92
N TRP A 64 -1.83 -8.71 29.00
CA TRP A 64 -2.49 -7.68 28.18
C TRP A 64 -1.71 -6.37 27.96
N PRO A 65 -0.97 -5.79 28.94
CA PRO A 65 -0.30 -4.53 28.71
C PRO A 65 0.71 -4.53 27.53
N TRP A 66 1.20 -5.70 27.13
CA TRP A 66 2.11 -5.83 25.99
C TRP A 66 1.47 -5.53 24.64
N VAL A 67 0.14 -5.54 24.54
CA VAL A 67 -0.60 -5.15 23.32
C VAL A 67 -0.64 -3.62 23.16
N LEU A 68 -0.56 -2.86 24.27
CA LEU A 68 -0.82 -1.41 24.27
C LEU A 68 0.08 -0.62 23.32
N PRO A 69 1.41 -0.87 23.23
CA PRO A 69 2.25 -0.15 22.28
C PRO A 69 1.83 -0.37 20.82
N PHE A 70 1.48 -1.60 20.45
CA PHE A 70 1.02 -1.93 19.11
C PHE A 70 -0.31 -1.25 18.77
N LEU A 71 -1.31 -1.38 19.65
CA LEU A 71 -2.59 -0.70 19.47
C LEU A 71 -2.44 0.82 19.47
N GLY A 72 -1.59 1.38 20.35
CA GLY A 72 -1.32 2.80 20.41
C GLY A 72 -0.66 3.33 19.14
N LEU A 73 0.27 2.57 18.56
CA LEU A 73 0.88 2.89 17.27
C LEU A 73 -0.17 2.87 16.16
N LEU A 74 -0.94 1.78 16.03
CA LEU A 74 -1.96 1.64 14.99
C LEU A 74 -3.04 2.74 15.10
N LEU A 75 -3.52 3.04 16.30
CA LEU A 75 -4.46 4.14 16.52
C LEU A 75 -3.84 5.50 16.20
N SER A 76 -2.55 5.70 16.50
CA SER A 76 -1.84 6.93 16.13
C SER A 76 -1.77 7.10 14.60
N ILE A 77 -1.50 6.02 13.86
CA ILE A 77 -1.48 6.00 12.40
C ILE A 77 -2.87 6.30 11.83
N ALA A 78 -3.91 5.66 12.38
CA ALA A 78 -5.29 5.81 11.90
C ALA A 78 -5.87 7.21 12.20
N VAL A 79 -5.65 7.74 13.40
CA VAL A 79 -6.32 8.94 13.91
C VAL A 79 -5.47 10.20 13.70
N GLY A 80 -4.16 10.08 13.77
CA GLY A 80 -3.22 11.21 13.68
C GLY A 80 -3.41 12.07 12.44
N PRO A 81 -3.38 11.51 11.21
CA PRO A 81 -3.61 12.27 9.99
C PRO A 81 -4.99 12.95 9.91
N LEU A 82 -6.01 12.34 10.55
CA LEU A 82 -7.39 12.83 10.51
C LEU A 82 -7.63 14.00 11.48
N LEU A 83 -7.16 13.87 12.71
CA LEU A 83 -7.43 14.85 13.76
C LEU A 83 -6.43 16.00 13.80
N ALA A 84 -5.16 15.72 13.50
CA ALA A 84 -4.08 16.68 13.63
C ALA A 84 -3.04 16.53 12.49
N PRO A 85 -3.42 16.74 11.20
CA PRO A 85 -2.56 16.44 10.06
C PRO A 85 -1.20 17.17 10.12
N LYS A 86 -1.18 18.44 10.47
CA LYS A 86 0.07 19.22 10.58
C LYS A 86 1.01 18.69 11.70
N PHE A 87 0.43 18.32 12.83
CA PHE A 87 1.18 17.73 13.94
C PHE A 87 1.70 16.35 13.57
N TRP A 88 0.86 15.53 12.92
CA TRP A 88 1.23 14.20 12.45
C TRP A 88 2.41 14.26 11.49
N HIS A 89 2.33 15.03 10.41
CA HIS A 89 3.41 15.16 9.42
C HIS A 89 4.74 15.65 10.05
N ALA A 90 4.67 16.51 11.06
CA ALA A 90 5.88 16.99 11.74
C ALA A 90 6.48 15.99 12.74
N HIS A 91 5.67 15.06 13.29
CA HIS A 91 6.08 14.29 14.47
C HIS A 91 5.87 12.77 14.37
N TYR A 92 5.30 12.24 13.27
CA TYR A 92 5.00 10.80 13.15
C TYR A 92 6.20 9.92 13.47
N GLY A 93 7.41 10.27 13.01
CA GLY A 93 8.61 9.51 13.32
C GLY A 93 8.97 9.47 14.81
N LYS A 94 8.67 10.54 15.56
CA LYS A 94 8.86 10.58 17.03
C LYS A 94 7.82 9.73 17.75
N ILE A 95 6.58 9.73 17.25
CA ILE A 95 5.49 8.92 17.79
C ILE A 95 5.80 7.44 17.58
N VAL A 96 6.26 7.07 16.39
CA VAL A 96 6.71 5.70 16.08
C VAL A 96 7.84 5.28 17.01
N PHE A 97 8.87 6.14 17.16
CA PHE A 97 9.99 5.86 18.07
C PHE A 97 9.52 5.68 19.51
N MET A 98 8.60 6.52 20.00
CA MET A 98 8.04 6.42 21.35
C MET A 98 7.37 5.05 21.58
N TRP A 99 6.49 4.62 20.68
CA TRP A 99 5.82 3.33 20.82
C TRP A 99 6.79 2.15 20.71
N SER A 100 7.75 2.23 19.81
CA SER A 100 8.83 1.23 19.70
C SER A 100 9.67 1.16 20.98
N ALA A 101 10.03 2.29 21.57
CA ALA A 101 10.76 2.33 22.82
C ALA A 101 9.94 1.75 23.99
N LEU A 102 8.62 2.01 24.02
CA LEU A 102 7.70 1.43 25.01
C LEU A 102 7.55 -0.09 24.85
N THR A 103 7.85 -0.65 23.70
CA THR A 103 7.92 -2.09 23.48
C THR A 103 9.27 -2.65 23.89
N VAL A 104 10.35 -2.08 23.38
CA VAL A 104 11.71 -2.65 23.52
C VAL A 104 12.25 -2.48 24.94
N THR A 105 12.00 -1.35 25.61
CA THR A 105 12.55 -1.08 26.94
C THR A 105 12.04 -2.07 27.99
N PRO A 106 10.72 -2.34 28.11
CA PRO A 106 10.24 -3.38 29.03
C PRO A 106 10.70 -4.76 28.62
N LEU A 107 10.77 -5.07 27.30
CA LEU A 107 11.25 -6.35 26.81
C LEU A 107 12.69 -6.62 27.28
N ALA A 108 13.56 -5.63 27.12
CA ALA A 108 14.96 -5.72 27.58
C ALA A 108 15.08 -5.82 29.10
N ALA A 109 14.26 -5.09 29.83
CA ALA A 109 14.28 -5.04 31.29
C ALA A 109 13.77 -6.33 31.94
N LEU A 110 12.73 -6.95 31.39
CA LEU A 110 12.05 -8.11 31.98
C LEU A 110 12.58 -9.46 31.44
N HIS A 111 12.96 -9.49 30.16
CA HIS A 111 13.41 -10.72 29.48
C HIS A 111 14.89 -10.71 29.09
N GLY A 112 15.61 -9.62 29.41
CA GLY A 112 17.04 -9.49 29.14
C GLY A 112 17.35 -8.81 27.81
N ILE A 113 18.51 -8.12 27.77
CA ILE A 113 18.97 -7.37 26.60
C ILE A 113 19.22 -8.29 25.40
N ALA A 114 19.79 -9.48 25.63
CA ALA A 114 20.09 -10.45 24.57
C ALA A 114 18.80 -10.90 23.86
N THR A 115 17.73 -11.20 24.60
CA THR A 115 16.41 -11.56 24.04
C THR A 115 15.79 -10.41 23.24
N ALA A 116 15.89 -9.19 23.77
CA ALA A 116 15.39 -8.01 23.07
C ALA A 116 16.15 -7.75 21.76
N LEU A 117 17.48 -7.89 21.78
CA LEU A 117 18.31 -7.74 20.56
C LEU A 117 18.03 -8.82 19.53
N ALA A 118 17.84 -10.08 19.96
CA ALA A 118 17.49 -11.17 19.07
C ALA A 118 16.12 -10.95 18.41
N ALA A 119 15.12 -10.53 19.19
CA ALA A 119 13.79 -10.22 18.68
C ALA A 119 13.80 -9.02 17.69
N LEU A 120 14.59 -7.98 18.02
CA LEU A 120 14.78 -6.84 17.11
C LEU A 120 15.53 -7.24 15.83
N ALA A 121 16.57 -8.08 15.92
CA ALA A 121 17.29 -8.58 14.76
C ALA A 121 16.36 -9.39 13.86
N HIS A 122 15.51 -10.24 14.44
CA HIS A 122 14.52 -11.02 13.69
C HIS A 122 13.52 -10.12 12.98
N ALA A 123 12.91 -9.18 13.67
CA ALA A 123 11.96 -8.23 13.08
C ALA A 123 12.61 -7.34 12.01
N ALA A 124 13.85 -6.88 12.23
CA ALA A 124 14.53 -5.99 11.31
C ALA A 124 15.08 -6.72 10.08
N LEU A 125 15.76 -7.84 10.25
CA LEU A 125 16.47 -8.54 9.19
C LEU A 125 15.61 -9.62 8.52
N GLY A 126 14.79 -10.33 9.30
CA GLY A 126 13.91 -11.39 8.77
C GLY A 126 12.71 -10.86 8.01
N GLU A 127 12.17 -9.71 8.43
CA GLU A 127 10.90 -9.21 7.90
C GLU A 127 11.02 -7.81 7.30
N TYR A 128 11.36 -6.79 8.11
CA TYR A 128 11.28 -5.39 7.72
C TYR A 128 12.20 -5.04 6.54
N LEU A 129 13.47 -5.49 6.54
CA LEU A 129 14.46 -5.10 5.53
C LEU A 129 14.01 -5.54 4.13
N SER A 130 13.67 -6.79 3.96
CA SER A 130 13.17 -7.33 2.68
C SER A 130 11.87 -6.65 2.25
N PHE A 131 10.96 -6.42 3.20
CA PHE A 131 9.70 -5.73 2.95
C PHE A 131 9.91 -4.31 2.38
N ILE A 132 10.74 -3.49 3.03
CA ILE A 132 10.93 -2.11 2.60
C ILE A 132 11.76 -2.00 1.32
N ILE A 133 12.69 -2.92 1.07
CA ILE A 133 13.45 -2.99 -0.18
C ILE A 133 12.51 -3.25 -1.36
N VAL A 134 11.62 -4.25 -1.26
CA VAL A 134 10.66 -4.54 -2.33
C VAL A 134 9.73 -3.37 -2.59
N LEU A 135 9.13 -2.80 -1.53
CA LEU A 135 8.23 -1.64 -1.68
C LEU A 135 8.94 -0.44 -2.31
N THR A 136 10.16 -0.13 -1.85
CA THR A 136 10.96 0.97 -2.38
C THR A 136 11.30 0.74 -3.84
N THR A 137 11.70 -0.48 -4.20
CA THR A 137 12.06 -0.82 -5.58
C THR A 137 10.87 -0.69 -6.51
N LEU A 138 9.71 -1.24 -6.14
CA LEU A 138 8.46 -1.09 -6.90
C LEU A 138 8.05 0.39 -7.03
N TYR A 139 8.12 1.15 -5.94
CA TYR A 139 7.78 2.57 -5.92
C TYR A 139 8.68 3.39 -6.86
N VAL A 140 9.99 3.18 -6.80
CA VAL A 140 10.98 3.87 -7.63
C VAL A 140 10.80 3.53 -9.10
N VAL A 141 10.63 2.25 -9.42
CA VAL A 141 10.48 1.78 -10.81
C VAL A 141 9.14 2.24 -11.40
N ALA A 142 8.04 2.09 -10.66
CA ALA A 142 6.73 2.57 -11.11
C ALA A 142 6.69 4.09 -11.29
N GLY A 143 7.36 4.84 -10.39
CA GLY A 143 7.50 6.30 -10.49
C GLY A 143 8.23 6.78 -11.75
N GLY A 144 9.02 5.93 -12.38
CA GLY A 144 9.70 6.20 -13.64
C GLY A 144 8.85 6.00 -14.90
N ILE A 145 7.63 5.47 -14.79
CA ILE A 145 6.73 5.22 -15.93
C ILE A 145 5.74 6.38 -16.05
N LEU A 146 5.95 7.23 -17.05
CA LEU A 146 5.09 8.39 -17.29
C LEU A 146 4.15 8.13 -18.47
N VAL A 147 2.84 8.19 -18.20
CA VAL A 147 1.79 8.13 -19.23
C VAL A 147 1.35 9.56 -19.57
N MET A 148 1.64 9.99 -20.78
CA MET A 148 1.26 11.30 -21.34
C MET A 148 0.08 11.16 -22.30
N GLY A 149 -0.47 12.31 -22.71
CA GLY A 149 -1.64 12.38 -23.57
C GLY A 149 -2.92 12.59 -22.78
N SER A 150 -4.01 12.83 -23.49
CA SER A 150 -5.32 13.08 -22.92
C SER A 150 -6.39 12.30 -23.67
N LEU A 151 -7.14 11.51 -22.94
CA LEU A 151 -8.36 10.86 -23.44
C LEU A 151 -9.59 11.66 -22.98
N ARG A 152 -10.69 11.52 -23.72
CA ARG A 152 -11.98 12.02 -23.22
C ARG A 152 -12.50 11.08 -22.15
N GLY A 153 -12.83 11.60 -20.97
CA GLY A 153 -13.39 10.86 -19.85
C GLY A 153 -14.84 10.39 -20.11
N THR A 154 -15.00 9.51 -21.10
CA THR A 154 -16.27 8.83 -21.33
C THR A 154 -16.39 7.63 -20.39
N PRO A 155 -17.62 7.14 -20.11
CA PRO A 155 -17.79 5.98 -19.22
C PRO A 155 -17.01 4.75 -19.67
N LEU A 156 -16.90 4.50 -20.97
CA LEU A 156 -16.12 3.37 -21.49
C LEU A 156 -14.61 3.56 -21.26
N VAL A 157 -14.09 4.77 -21.51
CA VAL A 157 -12.66 5.08 -21.30
C VAL A 157 -12.31 4.99 -19.82
N ASN A 158 -13.13 5.54 -18.94
CA ASN A 158 -12.94 5.45 -17.51
C ASN A 158 -12.97 3.97 -17.04
N ALA A 159 -13.98 3.21 -17.47
CA ALA A 159 -14.08 1.78 -17.15
C ALA A 159 -12.86 0.99 -17.66
N ALA A 160 -12.36 1.30 -18.84
CA ALA A 160 -11.17 0.65 -19.41
C ALA A 160 -9.90 0.99 -18.59
N ILE A 161 -9.73 2.24 -18.16
CA ILE A 161 -8.61 2.64 -17.29
C ILE A 161 -8.68 1.93 -15.93
N LEU A 162 -9.88 1.87 -15.33
CA LEU A 162 -10.07 1.18 -14.05
C LEU A 162 -9.81 -0.33 -14.18
N ALA A 163 -10.38 -0.97 -15.20
CA ALA A 163 -10.17 -2.39 -15.46
C ALA A 163 -8.69 -2.72 -15.72
N PHE A 164 -8.03 -1.93 -16.56
CA PHE A 164 -6.60 -2.09 -16.82
C PHE A 164 -5.76 -1.87 -15.55
N GLY A 165 -6.05 -0.82 -14.78
CA GLY A 165 -5.38 -0.56 -13.51
C GLY A 165 -5.54 -1.69 -12.50
N THR A 166 -6.76 -2.25 -12.40
CA THR A 166 -7.05 -3.42 -11.58
C THR A 166 -6.22 -4.63 -12.00
N ALA A 167 -6.12 -4.88 -13.31
CA ALA A 167 -5.37 -6.02 -13.83
C ALA A 167 -3.85 -5.91 -13.58
N ILE A 168 -3.28 -4.70 -13.68
CA ILE A 168 -1.84 -4.52 -13.48
C ILE A 168 -1.44 -4.32 -12.01
N ALA A 169 -2.38 -4.01 -11.12
CA ALA A 169 -2.06 -3.69 -9.72
C ALA A 169 -1.36 -4.85 -9.00
N SER A 170 -1.70 -6.10 -9.31
CA SER A 170 -0.99 -7.27 -8.77
C SER A 170 0.41 -7.49 -9.34
N ILE A 171 0.82 -6.76 -10.38
CA ILE A 171 2.14 -6.90 -11.03
C ILE A 171 3.08 -5.77 -10.59
N VAL A 172 2.57 -4.53 -10.61
CA VAL A 172 3.36 -3.32 -10.33
C VAL A 172 3.15 -2.77 -8.91
N GLY A 173 2.31 -3.44 -8.12
CA GLY A 173 1.82 -2.96 -6.83
C GLY A 173 0.66 -1.98 -6.97
N THR A 174 -0.23 -1.96 -5.96
CA THR A 174 -1.36 -1.00 -5.90
C THR A 174 -0.87 0.45 -5.93
N THR A 175 0.18 0.78 -5.19
CA THR A 175 0.81 2.11 -5.20
C THR A 175 1.38 2.44 -6.57
N GLY A 176 2.07 1.50 -7.22
CA GLY A 176 2.65 1.68 -8.55
C GLY A 176 1.58 1.91 -9.62
N ALA A 177 0.53 1.08 -9.65
CA ALA A 177 -0.59 1.23 -10.56
C ALA A 177 -1.32 2.57 -10.35
N ALA A 178 -1.48 2.98 -9.08
CA ALA A 178 -2.07 4.26 -8.73
C ALA A 178 -1.23 5.43 -9.26
N MET A 179 0.09 5.43 -9.05
CA MET A 179 0.98 6.49 -9.56
C MET A 179 0.93 6.62 -11.08
N ILE A 180 0.94 5.49 -11.79
CA ILE A 180 0.93 5.47 -13.26
C ILE A 180 -0.38 6.02 -13.82
N LEU A 181 -1.53 5.67 -13.22
CA LEU A 181 -2.84 5.84 -13.84
C LEU A 181 -3.68 6.98 -13.29
N ILE A 182 -3.46 7.43 -12.05
CA ILE A 182 -4.31 8.48 -11.45
C ILE A 182 -4.25 9.80 -12.24
N ARG A 183 -3.06 10.23 -12.66
CA ARG A 183 -2.91 11.49 -13.41
C ARG A 183 -3.54 11.46 -14.80
N PRO A 184 -3.33 10.43 -15.64
CA PRO A 184 -4.09 10.23 -16.88
C PRO A 184 -5.61 10.22 -16.66
N LEU A 185 -6.08 9.54 -15.62
CA LEU A 185 -7.51 9.48 -15.28
C LEU A 185 -8.07 10.87 -14.93
N LEU A 186 -7.36 11.63 -14.11
CA LEU A 186 -7.77 13.00 -13.74
C LEU A 186 -7.75 13.94 -14.95
N ARG A 187 -6.74 13.85 -15.84
CA ARG A 187 -6.71 14.63 -17.09
C ARG A 187 -7.88 14.30 -18.00
N ALA A 188 -8.20 13.02 -18.16
CA ALA A 188 -9.33 12.57 -18.97
C ALA A 188 -10.66 13.15 -18.49
N ASN A 189 -10.79 13.36 -17.18
CA ASN A 189 -12.03 13.83 -16.55
C ASN A 189 -12.01 15.31 -16.14
N SER A 190 -11.00 16.09 -16.55
CA SER A 190 -10.84 17.51 -16.14
C SER A 190 -11.99 18.41 -16.58
N ALA A 191 -12.62 18.09 -17.72
CA ALA A 191 -13.77 18.85 -18.23
C ALA A 191 -15.13 18.40 -17.66
N ARG A 192 -15.17 17.38 -16.78
CA ARG A 192 -16.41 16.88 -16.18
C ARG A 192 -16.73 17.64 -14.90
N LEU A 193 -18.01 17.96 -14.72
CA LEU A 193 -18.52 18.58 -13.50
C LEU A 193 -18.56 17.57 -12.35
N HIS A 194 -18.91 16.31 -12.66
CA HIS A 194 -19.00 15.23 -11.71
C HIS A 194 -17.89 14.20 -11.98
N ASN A 195 -16.78 14.31 -11.25
CA ASN A 195 -15.60 13.43 -11.41
C ASN A 195 -15.16 12.72 -10.12
N VAL A 196 -15.78 13.03 -8.99
CA VAL A 196 -15.44 12.47 -7.67
C VAL A 196 -15.58 10.94 -7.65
N HIS A 197 -16.70 10.40 -8.16
CA HIS A 197 -16.96 8.97 -8.20
C HIS A 197 -15.89 8.21 -8.99
N VAL A 198 -15.30 8.82 -10.02
CA VAL A 198 -14.23 8.20 -10.82
C VAL A 198 -13.01 7.92 -9.95
N VAL A 199 -12.65 8.85 -9.06
CA VAL A 199 -11.52 8.69 -8.12
C VAL A 199 -11.88 7.70 -7.01
N VAL A 200 -13.10 7.76 -6.47
CA VAL A 200 -13.57 6.83 -5.43
C VAL A 200 -13.49 5.38 -5.92
N PHE A 201 -14.02 5.09 -7.10
CA PHE A 201 -13.95 3.74 -7.67
C PHE A 201 -12.55 3.33 -8.11
N PHE A 202 -11.69 4.28 -8.46
CA PHE A 202 -10.27 4.01 -8.69
C PHE A 202 -9.57 3.52 -7.42
N ILE A 203 -9.90 4.11 -6.25
CA ILE A 203 -9.42 3.62 -4.96
C ILE A 203 -9.94 2.20 -4.71
N PHE A 204 -11.22 1.91 -4.93
CA PHE A 204 -11.77 0.58 -4.71
C PHE A 204 -11.07 -0.49 -5.56
N LEU A 205 -10.95 -0.23 -6.85
CA LEU A 205 -10.49 -1.22 -7.83
C LEU A 205 -8.97 -1.29 -7.90
N VAL A 206 -8.31 -0.17 -8.17
CA VAL A 206 -6.88 -0.17 -8.50
C VAL A 206 -6.00 -0.17 -7.25
N ALA A 207 -6.38 0.60 -6.23
CA ALA A 207 -5.58 0.74 -5.02
C ALA A 207 -5.79 -0.39 -4.00
N ASN A 208 -6.80 -1.25 -4.20
CA ASN A 208 -7.12 -2.34 -3.27
C ASN A 208 -7.42 -3.65 -3.99
N ILE A 209 -8.63 -3.83 -4.54
CA ILE A 209 -9.09 -5.12 -5.09
C ILE A 209 -8.11 -5.70 -6.10
N GLY A 210 -7.55 -4.86 -6.98
CA GLY A 210 -6.57 -5.29 -7.99
C GLY A 210 -5.26 -5.82 -7.45
N GLY A 211 -4.91 -5.51 -6.18
CA GLY A 211 -3.69 -5.98 -5.54
C GLY A 211 -3.72 -7.42 -5.03
N ALA A 212 -4.86 -8.12 -5.10
CA ALA A 212 -5.08 -9.37 -4.38
C ALA A 212 -4.42 -10.63 -4.96
N LEU A 213 -3.84 -10.58 -6.16
CA LEU A 213 -3.43 -11.80 -6.85
C LEU A 213 -1.95 -12.15 -6.73
N SER A 214 -1.13 -11.29 -6.16
CA SER A 214 0.29 -11.59 -5.96
C SER A 214 0.86 -10.90 -4.72
N PRO A 215 1.99 -11.39 -4.19
CA PRO A 215 2.72 -10.72 -3.11
C PRO A 215 3.16 -9.30 -3.46
N LEU A 216 3.36 -8.99 -4.74
CA LEU A 216 3.75 -7.65 -5.19
C LEU A 216 2.57 -6.67 -5.25
N GLY A 217 1.34 -7.20 -5.26
CA GLY A 217 0.14 -6.41 -5.43
C GLY A 217 -0.15 -5.52 -4.23
N ASP A 218 -0.12 -6.07 -3.04
CA ASP A 218 -0.47 -5.33 -1.84
C ASP A 218 0.38 -5.79 -0.63
N PRO A 219 0.79 -4.89 0.28
CA PRO A 219 1.64 -5.19 1.43
C PRO A 219 1.27 -6.43 2.26
N PRO A 220 -0.01 -6.70 2.59
CA PRO A 220 -0.40 -7.89 3.34
C PRO A 220 0.08 -9.19 2.72
N LEU A 221 -0.04 -9.30 1.41
CA LEU A 221 0.31 -10.53 0.69
C LEU A 221 1.82 -10.72 0.60
N PHE A 222 2.58 -9.62 0.60
CA PHE A 222 4.03 -9.70 0.67
C PHE A 222 4.51 -10.14 2.06
N VAL A 223 3.85 -9.68 3.13
CA VAL A 223 4.10 -10.17 4.48
C VAL A 223 3.83 -11.68 4.56
N GLY A 224 2.71 -12.15 3.99
CA GLY A 224 2.42 -13.59 3.88
C GLY A 224 3.51 -14.36 3.12
N PHE A 225 4.04 -13.79 2.03
CA PHE A 225 5.15 -14.39 1.27
C PHE A 225 6.43 -14.51 2.12
N LEU A 226 6.77 -13.50 2.92
CA LEU A 226 7.90 -13.57 3.86
C LEU A 226 7.71 -14.65 4.93
N HIS A 227 6.46 -14.92 5.31
CA HIS A 227 6.09 -15.99 6.24
C HIS A 227 5.91 -17.37 5.56
N GLY A 228 6.32 -17.51 4.29
CA GLY A 228 6.38 -18.79 3.60
C GLY A 228 5.19 -19.12 2.70
N ILE A 229 4.24 -18.21 2.51
CA ILE A 229 3.18 -18.39 1.52
C ILE A 229 3.78 -18.36 0.11
N SER A 230 3.45 -19.34 -0.73
CA SER A 230 4.03 -19.41 -2.07
C SER A 230 3.58 -18.24 -2.96
N PHE A 231 4.47 -17.78 -3.84
CA PHE A 231 4.25 -16.60 -4.69
C PHE A 231 2.95 -16.66 -5.49
N PHE A 232 2.64 -17.80 -6.09
CA PHE A 232 1.45 -17.98 -6.92
C PHE A 232 0.21 -18.42 -6.16
N TRP A 233 0.31 -18.66 -4.85
CA TRP A 233 -0.81 -19.17 -4.07
C TRP A 233 -2.03 -18.23 -4.14
N ASN A 234 -1.81 -16.93 -3.97
CA ASN A 234 -2.87 -15.94 -4.07
C ASN A 234 -3.52 -15.93 -5.46
N ALA A 235 -2.72 -15.97 -6.53
CA ALA A 235 -3.24 -16.02 -7.89
C ALA A 235 -4.15 -17.24 -8.14
N THR A 236 -3.78 -18.40 -7.61
CA THR A 236 -4.52 -19.65 -7.84
C THR A 236 -5.78 -19.77 -6.97
N HIS A 237 -5.80 -19.18 -5.78
CA HIS A 237 -6.90 -19.32 -4.83
C HIS A 237 -7.84 -18.10 -4.78
N LEU A 238 -7.35 -16.88 -5.08
CA LEU A 238 -8.14 -15.66 -4.98
C LEU A 238 -8.68 -15.13 -6.33
N TRP A 239 -8.30 -15.68 -7.47
CA TRP A 239 -8.67 -15.11 -8.76
C TRP A 239 -10.18 -15.05 -9.00
N ARG A 240 -10.94 -16.09 -8.58
CA ARG A 240 -12.40 -16.12 -8.71
C ARG A 240 -13.07 -15.02 -7.89
N GLN A 241 -12.66 -14.91 -6.65
CA GLN A 241 -13.16 -13.92 -5.68
C GLN A 241 -12.82 -12.50 -6.14
N THR A 242 -11.58 -12.29 -6.57
CA THR A 242 -11.09 -11.00 -7.07
C THR A 242 -11.83 -10.62 -8.36
N ALA A 243 -11.98 -11.56 -9.30
CA ALA A 243 -12.66 -11.30 -10.56
C ALA A 243 -14.14 -10.95 -10.35
N LEU A 244 -14.85 -11.70 -9.49
CA LEU A 244 -16.25 -11.40 -9.16
C LEU A 244 -16.38 -10.04 -8.48
N THR A 245 -15.55 -9.77 -7.48
CA THR A 245 -15.55 -8.50 -6.74
C THR A 245 -15.28 -7.32 -7.68
N ALA A 246 -14.22 -7.42 -8.49
CA ALA A 246 -13.87 -6.40 -9.46
C ALA A 246 -14.96 -6.18 -10.51
N ALA A 247 -15.56 -7.27 -11.03
CA ALA A 247 -16.65 -7.17 -12.00
C ALA A 247 -17.89 -6.47 -11.43
N LEU A 248 -18.30 -6.82 -10.21
CA LEU A 248 -19.46 -6.19 -9.54
C LEU A 248 -19.20 -4.70 -9.26
N VAL A 249 -18.02 -4.36 -8.76
CA VAL A 249 -17.65 -2.95 -8.49
C VAL A 249 -17.51 -2.17 -9.79
N LEU A 250 -16.94 -2.76 -10.85
CA LEU A 250 -16.83 -2.12 -12.16
C LEU A 250 -18.20 -1.92 -12.81
N ALA A 251 -19.11 -2.87 -12.66
CA ALA A 251 -20.50 -2.74 -13.13
C ALA A 251 -21.24 -1.59 -12.39
N ALA A 252 -21.09 -1.52 -11.08
CA ALA A 252 -21.61 -0.41 -10.28
C ALA A 252 -21.01 0.93 -10.73
N PHE A 253 -19.69 0.98 -10.97
CA PHE A 253 -19.01 2.14 -11.51
C PHE A 253 -19.61 2.59 -12.84
N ILE A 254 -19.76 1.67 -13.80
CA ILE A 254 -20.30 1.97 -15.15
C ILE A 254 -21.71 2.58 -15.02
N ALA A 255 -22.56 1.99 -14.19
CA ALA A 255 -23.91 2.50 -13.97
C ALA A 255 -23.90 3.94 -13.42
N VAL A 256 -23.09 4.21 -12.38
CA VAL A 256 -22.94 5.52 -11.76
C VAL A 256 -22.31 6.52 -12.73
N ASP A 257 -21.27 6.13 -13.47
CA ASP A 257 -20.57 7.02 -14.39
C ASP A 257 -21.43 7.39 -15.61
N ILE A 258 -22.21 6.46 -16.14
CA ILE A 258 -23.20 6.76 -17.20
C ILE A 258 -24.25 7.76 -16.70
N TRP A 259 -24.72 7.61 -15.47
CA TRP A 259 -25.72 8.49 -14.90
C TRP A 259 -25.18 9.92 -14.77
N TYR A 260 -24.00 10.12 -14.17
CA TYR A 260 -23.35 11.43 -14.07
C TYR A 260 -22.95 12.00 -15.43
N TYR A 261 -22.44 11.16 -16.34
CA TYR A 261 -22.06 11.59 -17.70
C TYR A 261 -23.25 12.15 -18.48
N ARG A 262 -24.44 11.55 -18.33
CA ARG A 262 -25.67 12.06 -18.94
C ARG A 262 -26.08 13.42 -18.34
N GLN A 263 -25.86 13.64 -17.06
CA GLN A 263 -26.12 14.94 -16.41
C GLN A 263 -25.13 16.00 -16.91
N ASP A 264 -23.83 15.68 -16.92
CA ASP A 264 -22.78 16.59 -17.39
C ASP A 264 -23.06 17.05 -18.83
N ARG A 265 -23.51 16.17 -19.70
CA ARG A 265 -23.85 16.51 -21.09
C ARG A 265 -25.09 17.42 -21.23
N ARG A 266 -26.00 17.39 -20.28
CA ARG A 266 -27.18 18.27 -20.29
C ARG A 266 -26.83 19.71 -19.87
N VAL A 267 -25.78 19.89 -19.07
CA VAL A 267 -25.36 21.18 -18.51
C VAL A 267 -24.19 21.77 -19.32
N ALA A 268 -23.53 20.98 -20.18
CA ALA A 268 -22.36 21.41 -20.91
C ALA A 268 -22.65 22.63 -21.80
N VAL A 269 -22.39 23.79 -21.26
CA VAL A 269 -22.12 25.03 -22.00
C VAL A 269 -20.82 24.76 -22.78
N VAL A 270 -20.81 25.10 -24.05
CA VAL A 270 -19.75 25.00 -25.01
C VAL A 270 -18.41 25.49 -24.42
N GLY A 271 -17.73 24.60 -23.71
CA GLY A 271 -16.34 24.76 -23.32
C GLY A 271 -15.47 23.85 -24.21
N GLU A 272 -14.27 24.26 -24.50
CA GLU A 272 -13.33 23.54 -25.32
C GLU A 272 -13.25 22.07 -24.89
N THR A 273 -13.74 21.18 -25.73
CA THR A 273 -13.58 19.74 -25.49
C THR A 273 -12.10 19.42 -25.49
N PRO A 274 -11.58 18.74 -24.45
CA PRO A 274 -10.18 18.34 -24.43
C PRO A 274 -9.84 17.64 -25.75
N ARG A 275 -8.79 18.12 -26.41
CA ARG A 275 -8.29 17.51 -27.65
C ARG A 275 -7.81 16.11 -27.29
N ASN A 276 -8.27 15.08 -28.01
CA ASN A 276 -7.70 13.76 -27.87
C ASN A 276 -6.25 13.80 -28.31
N GLU A 277 -5.35 13.74 -27.36
CA GLU A 277 -3.92 13.59 -27.63
C GLU A 277 -3.57 12.11 -27.53
N PRO A 278 -2.70 11.61 -28.45
CA PRO A 278 -2.31 10.21 -28.40
C PRO A 278 -1.65 9.87 -27.07
N ILE A 279 -1.95 8.68 -26.57
CA ILE A 279 -1.28 8.17 -25.36
C ILE A 279 0.15 7.83 -25.73
N VAL A 280 1.10 8.40 -25.00
CA VAL A 280 2.53 8.12 -25.11
C VAL A 280 3.02 7.66 -23.74
N VAL A 281 3.60 6.47 -23.70
CA VAL A 281 4.24 5.94 -22.49
C VAL A 281 5.73 6.22 -22.56
N ARG A 282 6.26 6.95 -21.60
CA ARG A 282 7.69 7.23 -21.45
C ARG A 282 8.26 6.44 -20.28
N GLY A 283 9.58 6.20 -20.30
CA GLY A 283 10.24 5.41 -19.26
C GLY A 283 10.06 3.90 -19.44
N MET A 284 10.01 3.43 -20.71
CA MET A 284 9.81 2.01 -21.07
C MET A 284 10.83 1.06 -20.43
N ILE A 285 12.03 1.54 -20.09
CA ILE A 285 13.03 0.75 -19.35
C ILE A 285 12.47 0.21 -18.03
N ASN A 286 11.60 0.98 -17.38
CA ASN A 286 11.01 0.58 -16.13
C ASN A 286 10.03 -0.59 -16.28
N LEU A 287 9.42 -0.80 -17.43
CA LEU A 287 8.61 -2.00 -17.68
C LEU A 287 9.49 -3.25 -17.69
N LEU A 288 10.69 -3.17 -18.31
CA LEU A 288 11.67 -4.25 -18.24
C LEU A 288 12.13 -4.49 -16.79
N LEU A 289 12.37 -3.41 -16.04
CA LEU A 289 12.78 -3.52 -14.64
C LEU A 289 11.70 -4.16 -13.75
N ILE A 290 10.40 -3.92 -14.03
CA ILE A 290 9.30 -4.64 -13.35
C ILE A 290 9.39 -6.14 -13.63
N VAL A 291 9.61 -6.54 -14.88
CA VAL A 291 9.77 -7.96 -15.23
C VAL A 291 10.97 -8.57 -14.49
N LEU A 292 12.07 -7.82 -14.35
CA LEU A 292 13.24 -8.26 -13.59
C LEU A 292 12.95 -8.37 -12.09
N ILE A 293 12.18 -7.44 -11.50
CA ILE A 293 11.73 -7.54 -10.10
C ILE A 293 10.98 -8.85 -9.88
N VAL A 294 9.97 -9.13 -10.72
CA VAL A 294 9.19 -10.38 -10.64
C VAL A 294 10.12 -11.59 -10.78
N GLY A 295 11.03 -11.56 -11.76
CA GLY A 295 12.01 -12.63 -12.00
C GLY A 295 12.93 -12.89 -10.81
N VAL A 296 13.46 -11.85 -10.17
CA VAL A 296 14.35 -11.95 -9.00
C VAL A 296 13.59 -12.54 -7.79
N ILE A 297 12.35 -12.11 -7.56
CA ILE A 297 11.54 -12.63 -6.45
C ILE A 297 11.16 -14.10 -6.71
N LEU A 298 10.78 -14.46 -7.94
CA LEU A 298 10.51 -15.85 -8.29
C LEU A 298 11.77 -16.72 -8.16
N LEU A 299 12.91 -16.20 -8.59
CA LEU A 299 14.17 -16.92 -8.46
C LEU A 299 14.50 -17.22 -6.98
N SER A 300 14.32 -16.26 -6.08
CA SER A 300 14.55 -16.48 -4.64
C SER A 300 13.57 -17.50 -4.03
N ALA A 301 12.35 -17.57 -4.55
CA ALA A 301 11.37 -18.56 -4.09
C ALA A 301 11.71 -19.99 -4.56
N LEU A 302 12.28 -20.13 -5.77
CA LEU A 302 12.58 -21.44 -6.39
C LEU A 302 13.98 -21.94 -6.06
N TRP A 303 14.94 -21.03 -5.91
CA TRP A 303 16.32 -21.36 -5.61
C TRP A 303 16.52 -21.50 -4.09
N LYS A 304 16.81 -22.71 -3.63
CA LYS A 304 17.17 -22.98 -2.24
C LYS A 304 18.67 -23.29 -2.18
N SER A 305 19.45 -22.34 -1.69
CA SER A 305 20.92 -22.43 -1.66
C SER A 305 21.42 -23.42 -0.59
N GLY A 306 20.66 -23.63 0.48
CA GLY A 306 21.09 -24.36 1.67
C GLY A 306 22.16 -23.62 2.49
N VAL A 307 22.49 -22.38 2.15
CA VAL A 307 23.45 -21.54 2.87
C VAL A 307 22.69 -20.48 3.65
N GLY A 308 22.87 -20.44 4.96
CA GLY A 308 22.29 -19.44 5.85
C GLY A 308 23.35 -18.76 6.70
N PHE A 309 23.14 -17.49 7.01
CA PHE A 309 23.97 -16.68 7.89
C PHE A 309 23.18 -16.42 9.17
N ASP A 310 23.67 -16.90 10.30
CA ASP A 310 23.05 -16.62 11.60
C ASP A 310 23.54 -15.26 12.14
N ILE A 311 22.59 -14.36 12.37
CA ILE A 311 22.84 -13.06 12.98
C ILE A 311 21.89 -12.91 14.17
N TYR A 312 22.43 -12.97 15.38
CA TYR A 312 21.66 -12.90 16.63
C TYR A 312 20.49 -13.90 16.70
N GLY A 313 20.70 -15.13 16.21
CA GLY A 313 19.67 -16.18 16.21
C GLY A 313 18.63 -16.03 15.07
N THR A 314 18.86 -15.11 14.13
CA THR A 314 18.07 -14.98 12.89
C THR A 314 18.89 -15.52 11.74
N THR A 315 18.37 -16.56 11.08
CA THR A 315 19.02 -17.13 9.88
C THR A 315 18.60 -16.37 8.65
N LEU A 316 19.53 -15.68 8.01
CA LEU A 316 19.34 -15.06 6.70
C LEU A 316 19.78 -16.04 5.61
N GLU A 317 18.86 -16.51 4.80
CA GLU A 317 19.17 -17.40 3.69
C GLU A 317 19.84 -16.63 2.54
N LEU A 318 20.86 -17.23 1.92
CA LEU A 318 21.63 -16.57 0.84
C LEU A 318 20.75 -16.11 -0.30
N GLN A 319 19.70 -16.87 -0.68
CA GLN A 319 18.78 -16.47 -1.73
C GLN A 319 18.03 -15.18 -1.41
N ASP A 320 17.69 -14.92 -0.14
CA ASP A 320 17.02 -13.69 0.28
C ASP A 320 17.95 -12.50 0.23
N VAL A 321 19.20 -12.69 0.68
CA VAL A 321 20.24 -11.64 0.58
C VAL A 321 20.51 -11.28 -0.89
N VAL A 322 20.65 -12.27 -1.76
CA VAL A 322 20.87 -12.04 -3.21
C VAL A 322 19.67 -11.34 -3.84
N ARG A 323 18.44 -11.75 -3.48
CA ARG A 323 17.21 -11.07 -3.92
C ARG A 323 17.24 -9.59 -3.53
N ASP A 324 17.51 -9.28 -2.29
CA ASP A 324 17.46 -7.93 -1.76
C ASP A 324 18.54 -7.03 -2.39
N ILE A 325 19.75 -7.54 -2.58
CA ILE A 325 20.82 -6.84 -3.30
C ILE A 325 20.42 -6.60 -4.76
N ALA A 326 19.84 -7.58 -5.44
CA ALA A 326 19.40 -7.45 -6.83
C ALA A 326 18.26 -6.41 -6.95
N LEU A 327 17.31 -6.38 -6.04
CA LEU A 327 16.24 -5.40 -6.01
C LEU A 327 16.77 -3.97 -5.80
N VAL A 328 17.71 -3.78 -4.88
CA VAL A 328 18.39 -2.48 -4.71
C VAL A 328 19.12 -2.08 -5.99
N ALA A 329 19.83 -2.99 -6.65
CA ALA A 329 20.49 -2.72 -7.92
C ALA A 329 19.49 -2.32 -9.02
N ILE A 330 18.32 -2.96 -9.09
CA ILE A 330 17.22 -2.60 -10.01
C ILE A 330 16.69 -1.19 -9.69
N ALA A 331 16.49 -0.84 -8.42
CA ALA A 331 16.05 0.49 -8.03
C ALA A 331 17.07 1.56 -8.44
N VAL A 332 18.36 1.31 -8.20
CA VAL A 332 19.46 2.19 -8.65
C VAL A 332 19.51 2.31 -10.18
N ALA A 333 19.37 1.20 -10.89
CA ALA A 333 19.30 1.20 -12.36
C ALA A 333 18.13 2.06 -12.87
N SER A 334 16.95 1.94 -12.25
CA SER A 334 15.81 2.80 -12.56
C SER A 334 16.12 4.29 -12.35
N LEU A 335 16.81 4.64 -11.25
CA LEU A 335 17.18 6.03 -10.96
C LEU A 335 18.19 6.58 -11.99
N VAL A 336 19.16 5.77 -12.41
CA VAL A 336 20.21 6.16 -13.33
C VAL A 336 19.72 6.26 -14.78
N PHE A 337 18.91 5.29 -15.22
CA PHE A 337 18.50 5.19 -16.63
C PHE A 337 17.17 5.88 -16.95
N THR A 338 16.43 6.38 -15.95
CA THR A 338 15.19 7.11 -16.20
C THR A 338 15.42 8.61 -16.03
N PRO A 339 15.16 9.43 -17.07
CA PRO A 339 15.26 10.88 -16.96
C PRO A 339 14.38 11.45 -15.85
N ASP A 340 14.89 12.45 -15.14
CA ASP A 340 14.19 13.10 -14.02
C ASP A 340 12.85 13.71 -14.44
N GLU A 341 12.76 14.23 -15.68
CA GLU A 341 11.52 14.77 -16.27
C GLU A 341 10.35 13.77 -16.21
N HIS A 342 10.62 12.46 -16.34
CA HIS A 342 9.56 11.44 -16.25
C HIS A 342 9.03 11.32 -14.81
N ARG A 343 9.93 11.39 -13.83
CA ARG A 343 9.59 11.33 -12.39
C ARG A 343 8.86 12.60 -11.95
N GLU A 344 9.34 13.76 -12.36
CA GLU A 344 8.69 15.04 -12.12
C GLU A 344 7.29 15.08 -12.73
N GLY A 345 7.15 14.60 -13.98
CA GLY A 345 5.86 14.47 -14.66
C GLY A 345 4.86 13.57 -13.91
N ASN A 346 5.36 12.54 -13.21
CA ASN A 346 4.61 11.70 -12.29
C ASN A 346 4.47 12.30 -10.88
N GLY A 347 5.10 13.45 -10.57
CA GLY A 347 5.16 14.02 -9.23
C GLY A 347 5.75 13.02 -8.22
N PHE A 348 6.80 12.32 -8.63
CA PHE A 348 7.52 11.41 -7.75
C PHE A 348 8.24 12.22 -6.66
N THR A 349 8.05 11.82 -5.42
CA THR A 349 8.78 12.34 -4.25
C THR A 349 9.18 11.18 -3.34
N TRP A 350 10.18 11.38 -2.49
CA TRP A 350 10.62 10.37 -1.53
C TRP A 350 9.76 10.30 -0.27
N GLU A 351 8.93 11.31 -0.02
CA GLU A 351 8.15 11.41 1.21
C GLU A 351 7.25 10.21 1.48
N PRO A 352 6.44 9.71 0.51
CA PRO A 352 5.55 8.58 0.78
C PRO A 352 6.28 7.33 1.20
N ILE A 353 7.38 6.98 0.51
CA ILE A 353 8.13 5.76 0.85
C ILE A 353 8.91 5.89 2.16
N LEU A 354 9.40 7.09 2.50
CA LEU A 354 10.03 7.37 3.78
C LEU A 354 9.05 7.32 4.94
N GLU A 355 7.81 7.78 4.73
CA GLU A 355 6.74 7.65 5.71
C GLU A 355 6.43 6.18 5.95
N VAL A 356 6.17 5.41 4.88
CA VAL A 356 5.94 3.96 4.95
C VAL A 356 7.10 3.27 5.67
N ALA A 357 8.35 3.57 5.32
CA ALA A 357 9.51 2.94 5.95
C ALA A 357 9.54 3.16 7.47
N LYS A 358 9.28 4.37 7.95
CA LYS A 358 9.27 4.67 9.39
C LYS A 358 8.09 4.02 10.11
N LEU A 359 6.89 4.06 9.51
CA LEU A 359 5.69 3.47 10.10
C LEU A 359 5.83 1.97 10.25
N PHE A 360 6.27 1.28 9.21
CA PHE A 360 6.45 -0.17 9.23
C PHE A 360 7.60 -0.62 10.13
N ALA A 361 8.68 0.15 10.27
CA ALA A 361 9.70 -0.13 11.28
C ALA A 361 9.10 -0.21 12.68
N GLY A 362 8.24 0.75 13.04
CA GLY A 362 7.52 0.71 14.31
C GLY A 362 6.54 -0.44 14.42
N ILE A 363 5.80 -0.74 13.35
CA ILE A 363 4.83 -1.84 13.31
C ILE A 363 5.53 -3.17 13.57
N PHE A 364 6.61 -3.49 12.85
CA PHE A 364 7.37 -4.73 13.04
C PHE A 364 8.02 -4.83 14.42
N ILE A 365 8.39 -3.72 15.04
CA ILE A 365 8.89 -3.72 16.42
C ILE A 365 7.75 -3.94 17.43
N CYS A 366 6.66 -3.20 17.28
CA CYS A 366 5.56 -3.24 18.26
C CYS A 366 4.73 -4.53 18.18
N ILE A 367 4.74 -5.24 17.05
CA ILE A 367 4.02 -6.50 16.88
C ILE A 367 4.73 -7.69 17.55
N ILE A 368 6.03 -7.60 17.85
CA ILE A 368 6.81 -8.69 18.46
C ILE A 368 6.11 -9.35 19.65
N PRO A 369 5.70 -8.62 20.72
CA PRO A 369 5.00 -9.24 21.83
C PRO A 369 3.60 -9.75 21.45
N VAL A 370 2.93 -9.11 20.50
CA VAL A 370 1.58 -9.50 20.06
C VAL A 370 1.62 -10.87 19.36
N THR A 371 2.59 -11.10 18.48
CA THR A 371 2.81 -12.41 17.84
C THR A 371 3.05 -13.50 18.87
N ALA A 372 3.90 -13.25 19.89
CA ALA A 372 4.11 -14.21 20.99
C ALA A 372 2.83 -14.50 21.77
N MET A 373 1.99 -13.49 22.00
CA MET A 373 0.68 -13.65 22.67
C MET A 373 -0.32 -14.45 21.82
N LEU A 374 -0.32 -14.27 20.50
CA LEU A 374 -1.18 -15.02 19.58
C LEU A 374 -0.76 -16.49 19.50
N HIS A 375 0.53 -16.78 19.44
CA HIS A 375 1.06 -18.15 19.50
C HIS A 375 0.73 -18.88 20.79
N ALA A 376 0.47 -18.19 21.90
CA ALA A 376 0.01 -18.79 23.15
C ALA A 376 -1.41 -19.39 23.05
N GLY A 377 -2.17 -19.11 22.00
CA GLY A 377 -3.49 -19.68 21.70
C GLY A 377 -4.47 -19.62 22.87
N HIS A 378 -5.00 -20.78 23.28
CA HIS A 378 -5.93 -20.87 24.40
C HIS A 378 -5.35 -20.46 25.76
N ALA A 379 -4.02 -20.53 25.94
CA ALA A 379 -3.34 -20.09 27.16
C ALA A 379 -3.05 -18.58 27.13
N GLY A 380 -3.16 -17.94 25.97
CA GLY A 380 -2.88 -16.53 25.75
C GLY A 380 -4.04 -15.61 26.08
N PRO A 381 -3.77 -14.30 26.18
CA PRO A 381 -4.80 -13.30 26.49
C PRO A 381 -5.84 -13.12 25.38
N PHE A 382 -5.59 -13.60 24.17
CA PHE A 382 -6.53 -13.57 23.04
C PHE A 382 -7.47 -14.79 22.99
N SER A 383 -7.43 -15.69 23.98
CA SER A 383 -8.29 -16.89 24.05
C SER A 383 -9.79 -16.59 23.88
N TRP A 384 -10.24 -15.40 24.29
CA TRP A 384 -11.65 -14.96 24.15
C TRP A 384 -12.05 -14.69 22.69
N VAL A 385 -11.08 -14.45 21.78
CA VAL A 385 -11.35 -14.23 20.34
C VAL A 385 -11.61 -15.56 19.64
N LEU A 386 -10.96 -16.64 20.07
CA LEU A 386 -11.03 -17.94 19.42
C LEU A 386 -12.48 -18.45 19.23
N PRO A 387 -13.39 -18.37 20.21
CA PRO A 387 -14.79 -18.78 20.02
C PRO A 387 -15.56 -17.96 18.98
N LEU A 388 -15.09 -16.76 18.65
CA LEU A 388 -15.69 -15.95 17.59
C LEU A 388 -15.21 -16.43 16.20
N MET A 389 -14.01 -17.01 16.15
CA MET A 389 -13.32 -17.42 14.94
C MET A 389 -13.48 -18.91 14.60
N THR A 390 -13.98 -19.70 15.54
CA THR A 390 -14.19 -21.16 15.38
C THR A 390 -15.65 -21.52 15.56
N ASP A 391 -16.06 -22.65 15.01
CA ASP A 391 -17.37 -23.25 15.25
C ASP A 391 -17.35 -24.18 16.50
N GLU A 392 -18.46 -24.86 16.75
CA GLU A 392 -18.61 -25.78 17.90
C GLU A 392 -17.66 -26.99 17.82
N THR A 393 -17.14 -27.31 16.63
CA THR A 393 -16.18 -28.40 16.40
C THR A 393 -14.74 -27.95 16.53
N GLY A 394 -14.50 -26.64 16.67
CA GLY A 394 -13.18 -26.03 16.68
C GLY A 394 -12.65 -25.70 15.27
N ALA A 395 -13.44 -25.92 14.22
CA ALA A 395 -13.04 -25.57 12.85
C ALA A 395 -13.16 -24.05 12.60
N PRO A 396 -12.25 -23.45 11.80
CA PRO A 396 -12.31 -22.02 11.51
C PRO A 396 -13.61 -21.60 10.79
N ARG A 397 -14.16 -20.47 11.21
CA ARG A 397 -15.26 -19.80 10.52
C ARG A 397 -14.72 -18.82 9.51
N ASP A 398 -14.55 -19.21 8.26
CA ASP A 398 -13.95 -18.37 7.21
C ASP A 398 -14.64 -17.02 7.04
N ALA A 399 -15.97 -16.98 7.14
CA ALA A 399 -16.72 -15.72 7.12
C ALA A 399 -16.34 -14.79 8.30
N ALA A 400 -16.08 -15.32 9.50
CA ALA A 400 -15.62 -14.52 10.63
C ALA A 400 -14.22 -13.98 10.39
N TYR A 401 -13.31 -14.80 9.86
CA TYR A 401 -11.97 -14.36 9.46
C TYR A 401 -12.03 -13.24 8.42
N PHE A 402 -12.87 -13.37 7.39
CA PHE A 402 -13.03 -12.33 6.36
C PHE A 402 -13.53 -11.01 6.94
N TRP A 403 -14.63 -11.03 7.70
CA TRP A 403 -15.25 -9.81 8.21
C TRP A 403 -14.45 -9.14 9.32
N LEU A 404 -13.83 -9.89 10.22
CA LEU A 404 -13.02 -9.33 11.31
C LEU A 404 -11.71 -8.78 10.80
N THR A 405 -10.98 -9.53 9.96
CA THR A 405 -9.77 -9.03 9.30
C THR A 405 -10.10 -7.78 8.49
N GLY A 406 -11.17 -7.80 7.71
CA GLY A 406 -11.54 -6.70 6.84
C GLY A 406 -12.00 -5.45 7.60
N THR A 407 -12.80 -5.61 8.65
CA THR A 407 -13.26 -4.49 9.47
C THR A 407 -12.07 -3.77 10.15
N LEU A 408 -11.11 -4.54 10.65
CA LEU A 408 -9.89 -3.97 11.22
C LEU A 408 -9.01 -3.35 10.12
N SER A 409 -8.89 -3.98 8.95
CA SER A 409 -8.15 -3.42 7.80
C SER A 409 -8.76 -2.10 7.28
N ALA A 410 -10.06 -1.90 7.44
CA ALA A 410 -10.70 -0.64 7.08
C ALA A 410 -10.27 0.54 7.97
N VAL A 411 -9.89 0.28 9.22
CA VAL A 411 -9.57 1.31 10.22
C VAL A 411 -8.07 1.39 10.51
N LEU A 412 -7.39 0.24 10.44
CA LEU A 412 -5.96 0.09 10.66
C LEU A 412 -5.29 -0.25 9.33
N ASP A 413 -3.96 -0.13 9.24
CA ASP A 413 -3.23 -0.56 8.06
C ASP A 413 -3.46 -2.07 7.79
N ASN A 414 -3.59 -2.43 6.52
CA ASN A 414 -3.98 -3.79 6.11
C ASN A 414 -2.89 -4.85 6.35
N ALA A 415 -1.61 -4.51 6.26
CA ALA A 415 -0.53 -5.49 6.40
C ALA A 415 -0.36 -6.02 7.83
N PRO A 416 -0.31 -5.19 8.90
CA PRO A 416 -0.27 -5.71 10.26
C PRO A 416 -1.52 -6.51 10.63
N ASN A 417 -2.69 -6.13 10.10
CA ASN A 417 -3.92 -6.90 10.33
C ASN A 417 -3.86 -8.29 9.70
N TYR A 418 -3.37 -8.39 8.47
CA TYR A 418 -3.15 -9.68 7.83
C TYR A 418 -2.28 -10.57 8.71
N LEU A 419 -1.15 -10.06 9.23
CA LEU A 419 -0.24 -10.83 10.06
C LEU A 419 -0.91 -11.29 11.37
N VAL A 420 -1.65 -10.41 12.04
CA VAL A 420 -2.38 -10.77 13.27
C VAL A 420 -3.34 -11.94 13.04
N PHE A 421 -4.12 -11.92 11.95
CA PHE A 421 -5.06 -13.00 11.66
C PHE A 421 -4.40 -14.25 11.08
N PHE A 422 -3.28 -14.10 10.37
CA PHE A 422 -2.43 -15.21 9.95
C PHE A 422 -1.91 -15.98 11.16
N GLU A 423 -1.38 -15.27 12.16
CA GLU A 423 -0.89 -15.85 13.41
C GLU A 423 -2.03 -16.44 14.26
N LEU A 424 -3.20 -15.76 14.31
CA LEU A 424 -4.39 -16.25 15.01
C LEU A 424 -4.91 -17.56 14.39
N ALA A 425 -4.71 -17.76 13.10
CA ALA A 425 -5.06 -19.00 12.39
C ALA A 425 -3.99 -20.10 12.50
N GLY A 426 -2.98 -19.90 13.36
CA GLY A 426 -1.93 -20.87 13.66
C GLY A 426 -0.54 -20.52 13.15
N GLY A 427 -0.39 -19.54 12.25
CA GLY A 427 0.90 -19.01 11.78
C GLY A 427 1.73 -19.97 10.90
N ASP A 428 1.29 -21.21 10.68
CA ASP A 428 1.99 -22.17 9.85
C ASP A 428 1.55 -22.07 8.39
N ALA A 429 2.47 -21.61 7.53
CA ALA A 429 2.19 -21.41 6.11
C ALA A 429 1.78 -22.70 5.37
N ALA A 430 2.36 -23.86 5.75
CA ALA A 430 2.04 -25.12 5.09
C ALA A 430 0.60 -25.55 5.38
N THR A 431 0.18 -25.51 6.63
CA THR A 431 -1.18 -25.78 7.05
C THR A 431 -2.18 -24.79 6.45
N LEU A 432 -1.82 -23.48 6.46
CA LEU A 432 -2.68 -22.41 5.91
C LEU A 432 -2.81 -22.49 4.38
N MET A 433 -1.79 -22.92 3.65
CA MET A 433 -1.90 -23.16 2.21
C MET A 433 -2.61 -24.46 1.84
N GLY A 434 -2.67 -25.40 2.77
CA GLY A 434 -3.24 -26.74 2.59
C GLY A 434 -4.62 -26.87 3.21
N GLU A 435 -4.70 -27.39 4.42
CA GLU A 435 -5.95 -27.72 5.12
C GLU A 435 -6.81 -26.47 5.40
N LEU A 436 -6.16 -25.35 5.73
CA LEU A 436 -6.81 -24.07 6.04
C LEU A 436 -6.79 -23.07 4.87
N ALA A 437 -6.69 -23.56 3.63
CA ALA A 437 -6.70 -22.71 2.44
C ALA A 437 -7.93 -21.77 2.33
N PRO A 438 -9.16 -22.20 2.69
CA PRO A 438 -10.31 -21.30 2.74
C PRO A 438 -10.14 -20.16 3.76
N THR A 439 -9.56 -20.45 4.93
CA THR A 439 -9.31 -19.48 5.99
C THR A 439 -8.25 -18.46 5.54
N LEU A 440 -7.14 -18.91 4.95
CA LEU A 440 -6.12 -18.01 4.42
C LEU A 440 -6.67 -17.13 3.29
N THR A 441 -7.53 -17.72 2.43
CA THR A 441 -8.27 -16.97 1.40
C THR A 441 -9.14 -15.87 2.01
N ALA A 442 -9.86 -16.20 3.08
CA ALA A 442 -10.72 -15.25 3.80
C ALA A 442 -9.91 -14.10 4.44
N ILE A 443 -8.79 -14.43 5.09
CA ILE A 443 -7.86 -13.43 5.66
C ILE A 443 -7.31 -12.51 4.56
N ALA A 444 -6.81 -13.07 3.47
CA ALA A 444 -6.23 -12.32 2.36
C ALA A 444 -7.27 -11.39 1.72
N MET A 445 -8.47 -11.89 1.44
CA MET A 445 -9.58 -11.08 0.91
C MET A 445 -9.97 -9.96 1.89
N GLY A 446 -10.13 -10.28 3.16
CA GLY A 446 -10.50 -9.30 4.19
C GLY A 446 -9.49 -8.18 4.27
N ALA A 447 -8.21 -8.51 4.39
CA ALA A 447 -7.12 -7.54 4.47
C ALA A 447 -7.05 -6.63 3.24
N VAL A 448 -7.11 -7.20 2.02
CA VAL A 448 -6.92 -6.45 0.79
C VAL A 448 -8.18 -5.70 0.37
N PHE A 449 -9.35 -6.36 0.32
CA PHE A 449 -10.55 -5.75 -0.23
C PHE A 449 -11.14 -4.68 0.67
N MET A 450 -11.19 -4.93 1.99
CA MET A 450 -11.82 -4.00 2.92
C MET A 450 -10.92 -2.82 3.30
N GLY A 451 -9.62 -2.84 2.98
CA GLY A 451 -8.77 -1.65 2.99
C GLY A 451 -9.34 -0.50 2.16
N ALA A 452 -10.18 -0.81 1.16
CA ALA A 452 -10.90 0.17 0.35
C ALA A 452 -12.04 0.90 1.09
N LEU A 453 -12.47 0.45 2.27
CA LEU A 453 -13.62 1.04 2.97
C LEU A 453 -13.34 2.44 3.52
N THR A 454 -12.08 2.79 3.78
CA THR A 454 -11.69 4.11 4.26
C THR A 454 -10.45 4.63 3.52
N TYR A 455 -10.15 5.91 3.69
CA TYR A 455 -8.92 6.50 3.14
C TYR A 455 -7.64 6.00 3.84
N ILE A 456 -7.74 5.54 5.08
CA ILE A 456 -6.61 5.13 5.92
C ILE A 456 -6.36 3.63 5.93
N GLY A 457 -7.28 2.82 5.40
CA GLY A 457 -7.15 1.36 5.40
C GLY A 457 -6.05 0.82 4.49
N ASN A 458 -5.53 1.63 3.56
CA ASN A 458 -4.38 1.29 2.74
C ASN A 458 -3.64 2.56 2.29
N ALA A 459 -2.32 2.58 2.34
CA ALA A 459 -1.49 3.74 2.03
C ALA A 459 -1.78 4.40 0.65
N PRO A 460 -1.97 3.67 -0.47
CA PRO A 460 -2.30 4.27 -1.76
C PRO A 460 -3.64 5.03 -1.77
N ASN A 461 -4.59 4.72 -0.88
CA ASN A 461 -5.88 5.43 -0.83
C ASN A 461 -5.69 6.90 -0.51
N PHE A 462 -4.88 7.19 0.53
CA PHE A 462 -4.60 8.55 0.96
C PHE A 462 -3.76 9.31 -0.08
N MET A 463 -2.80 8.64 -0.72
CA MET A 463 -2.02 9.23 -1.82
C MET A 463 -2.92 9.65 -2.99
N ILE A 464 -3.85 8.81 -3.41
CA ILE A 464 -4.81 9.11 -4.48
C ILE A 464 -5.71 10.29 -4.07
N TYR A 465 -6.22 10.29 -2.84
CA TYR A 465 -7.00 11.38 -2.28
C TYR A 465 -6.24 12.71 -2.35
N ALA A 466 -4.98 12.74 -1.91
CA ALA A 466 -4.14 13.93 -1.92
C ALA A 466 -3.91 14.45 -3.35
N ILE A 467 -3.51 13.58 -4.29
CA ILE A 467 -3.28 13.93 -5.69
C ILE A 467 -4.57 14.47 -6.35
N ALA A 468 -5.72 13.85 -6.08
CA ALA A 468 -6.99 14.28 -6.64
C ALA A 468 -7.41 15.67 -6.10
N THR A 469 -7.23 15.89 -4.80
CA THR A 469 -7.52 17.16 -4.13
C THR A 469 -6.61 18.28 -4.64
N GLU A 470 -5.31 18.03 -4.79
CA GLU A 470 -4.35 18.96 -5.38
C GLU A 470 -4.75 19.38 -6.81
N ARG A 471 -5.33 18.45 -7.57
CA ARG A 471 -5.83 18.69 -8.94
C ARG A 471 -7.22 19.30 -8.97
N GLY A 472 -7.79 19.71 -7.84
CA GLY A 472 -9.06 20.43 -7.73
C GLY A 472 -10.31 19.55 -7.71
N VAL A 473 -10.16 18.22 -7.59
CA VAL A 473 -11.32 17.34 -7.37
C VAL A 473 -11.82 17.53 -5.94
N LYS A 474 -13.10 17.84 -5.78
CA LYS A 474 -13.74 18.04 -4.47
C LYS A 474 -14.03 16.69 -3.81
N MET A 475 -12.96 16.03 -3.34
CA MET A 475 -13.09 14.73 -2.70
C MET A 475 -14.00 14.78 -1.47
N PRO A 476 -14.76 13.70 -1.17
CA PRO A 476 -15.61 13.63 0.01
C PRO A 476 -14.77 13.70 1.29
N SER A 477 -15.38 14.20 2.37
CA SER A 477 -14.80 14.06 3.71
C SER A 477 -14.63 12.58 4.06
N PHE A 478 -13.89 12.28 5.12
CA PHE A 478 -13.67 10.90 5.59
C PHE A 478 -14.99 10.10 5.73
N PHE A 479 -15.98 10.66 6.44
CA PHE A 479 -17.30 10.01 6.58
C PHE A 479 -18.10 10.01 5.27
N GLY A 480 -17.97 11.05 4.44
CA GLY A 480 -18.59 11.08 3.12
C GLY A 480 -18.05 9.96 2.20
N TYR A 481 -16.77 9.67 2.27
CA TYR A 481 -16.17 8.53 1.56
C TYR A 481 -16.69 7.19 2.09
N MET A 482 -16.81 7.05 3.41
CA MET A 482 -17.37 5.83 4.02
C MET A 482 -18.82 5.55 3.60
N ILE A 483 -19.63 6.59 3.32
CA ILE A 483 -20.97 6.42 2.74
C ILE A 483 -20.86 5.81 1.34
N TRP A 484 -19.94 6.31 0.50
CA TRP A 484 -19.70 5.76 -0.84
C TRP A 484 -19.22 4.30 -0.77
N SER A 485 -18.19 4.04 0.02
CA SER A 485 -17.62 2.69 0.16
C SER A 485 -18.61 1.72 0.80
N GLY A 486 -19.33 2.14 1.84
CA GLY A 486 -20.36 1.32 2.47
C GLY A 486 -21.49 0.96 1.51
N ALA A 487 -22.01 1.94 0.76
CA ALA A 487 -23.10 1.71 -0.18
C ALA A 487 -22.73 0.77 -1.34
N VAL A 488 -21.47 0.79 -1.79
CA VAL A 488 -21.01 -0.02 -2.93
C VAL A 488 -20.36 -1.32 -2.47
N LEU A 489 -19.40 -1.24 -1.55
CA LEU A 489 -18.56 -2.40 -1.23
C LEU A 489 -19.21 -3.38 -0.25
N LEU A 490 -19.97 -2.92 0.76
CA LEU A 490 -20.60 -3.85 1.71
C LEU A 490 -21.58 -4.81 1.03
N PRO A 491 -22.47 -4.38 0.11
CA PRO A 491 -23.31 -5.31 -0.65
C PRO A 491 -22.49 -6.30 -1.49
N VAL A 492 -21.40 -5.83 -2.14
CA VAL A 492 -20.51 -6.69 -2.91
C VAL A 492 -19.82 -7.71 -2.01
N PHE A 493 -19.32 -7.30 -0.85
CA PHE A 493 -18.68 -8.20 0.11
C PHE A 493 -19.67 -9.21 0.72
N ALA A 494 -20.92 -8.82 0.93
CA ALA A 494 -21.97 -9.75 1.34
C ALA A 494 -22.24 -10.83 0.26
N ILE A 495 -22.26 -10.45 -1.02
CA ILE A 495 -22.38 -11.40 -2.15
C ILE A 495 -21.16 -12.34 -2.17
N VAL A 496 -19.95 -11.81 -2.06
CA VAL A 496 -18.71 -12.61 -2.05
C VAL A 496 -18.70 -13.59 -0.86
N THR A 497 -19.09 -13.12 0.33
CA THR A 497 -19.23 -13.98 1.51
C THR A 497 -20.19 -15.13 1.26
N TYR A 498 -21.37 -14.83 0.73
CA TYR A 498 -22.37 -15.86 0.44
C TYR A 498 -21.90 -16.89 -0.57
N VAL A 499 -21.27 -16.42 -1.67
CA VAL A 499 -20.87 -17.27 -2.80
C VAL A 499 -19.66 -18.15 -2.46
N PHE A 500 -18.67 -17.62 -1.72
CA PHE A 500 -17.40 -18.31 -1.55
C PHE A 500 -17.12 -18.82 -0.15
N LEU A 501 -17.75 -18.24 0.89
CA LEU A 501 -17.47 -18.59 2.28
C LEU A 501 -18.62 -19.33 2.98
N ILE A 502 -19.88 -19.16 2.50
CA ILE A 502 -21.04 -19.86 3.09
C ILE A 502 -21.50 -21.00 2.18
N ARG A 503 -21.53 -20.78 0.87
CA ARG A 503 -21.88 -21.80 -0.14
C ARG A 503 -20.78 -21.82 -1.19
N PRO A 504 -19.61 -22.42 -0.90
CA PRO A 504 -18.55 -22.48 -1.87
C PRO A 504 -19.04 -23.15 -3.17
N LEU A 505 -18.86 -22.47 -4.29
CA LEU A 505 -19.11 -23.01 -5.60
C LEU A 505 -18.15 -24.19 -5.84
N PRO A 506 -18.63 -25.32 -6.40
CA PRO A 506 -17.81 -26.50 -6.67
C PRO A 506 -16.65 -26.21 -7.61
#